data_05d557b74860afbcf76c4637fd20038a
#
_entry.id   05d557b74860afbcf76c4637fd20038a
#
_cell.length_a   1.000
_cell.length_b   1.000
_cell.length_c   1.000
_cell.angle_alpha   90.00
_cell.angle_beta   90.00
_cell.angle_gamma   90.00
#
_symmetry.space_group_name_H-M   'P 1'
#
loop_
_entity.id
_entity.type
_entity.pdbx_description
1 polymer ?
#
loop_
_entity_poly.entity_id
_entity_poly.type
_entity_poly.pdbx_seq_one_letter_code
_entity_poly.pdbx_strand_id
1 'polypeptide(L)'
;APADRRGNLVAWNQFAIIFGMLVVYFVNYTIALQGDAAWLNTIGWRWMFASEIIPAVLFLSFLMFVPETPRYLVMRGRTEKALGVLSHLMDQADAGRELEDIRNSFKEKAPSMKPYFRFMGTWLALFLAGYGLLSWAGNTNALEIALLASFCIALLFPIRSFGVLIILVGVLLSGFQQFVGINVVLYYAPEIFKTMGAATDAALLQQIVVGAVNLSFTVLAIFTVDKFGRRPLMIIGALVMAVSMLILGTTFYTRSVGMGSLVCMLIYTAGFAMSWGPVCWVLLAEIFPNSIRSTVMSIAVAAQWIANFLVSWTFPMLDKNQYLTDTFNHGMAYWIYGVMGILAALFIWKFVPETKGKTLEEMEGYWER
;
A
#
# COMPACT_ATOMS: atom_id res chain seq x y z
N ALA A 1 18.36 -7.73 -9.01
CA ALA A 1 18.21 -9.09 -8.48
C ALA A 1 17.87 -10.04 -9.63
N PRO A 2 18.38 -11.26 -9.63
CA PRO A 2 18.00 -12.28 -10.62
C PRO A 2 16.50 -12.43 -10.70
N ALA A 3 15.95 -12.68 -11.90
CA ALA A 3 14.51 -12.69 -12.15
C ALA A 3 13.77 -13.75 -11.30
N ASP A 4 14.42 -14.88 -11.03
CA ASP A 4 13.93 -15.99 -10.21
C ASP A 4 13.77 -15.64 -8.71
N ARG A 5 14.53 -14.66 -8.19
CA ARG A 5 14.50 -14.24 -6.77
C ARG A 5 13.84 -12.89 -6.51
N ARG A 6 13.42 -12.19 -7.56
CA ARG A 6 12.87 -10.83 -7.46
C ARG A 6 11.57 -10.79 -6.63
N GLY A 7 10.65 -11.72 -6.88
CA GLY A 7 9.40 -11.83 -6.13
C GLY A 7 9.63 -12.08 -4.63
N ASN A 8 10.57 -12.96 -4.32
CA ASN A 8 10.94 -13.30 -2.95
C ASN A 8 11.55 -12.08 -2.21
N LEU A 9 12.42 -11.30 -2.87
CA LEU A 9 13.01 -10.09 -2.28
C LEU A 9 11.96 -8.99 -2.01
N VAL A 10 10.97 -8.83 -2.90
CA VAL A 10 9.84 -7.91 -2.67
C VAL A 10 9.02 -8.37 -1.47
N ALA A 11 8.78 -9.67 -1.34
CA ALA A 11 8.06 -10.24 -0.21
C ALA A 11 8.82 -10.07 1.13
N TRP A 12 10.14 -10.18 1.14
CA TRP A 12 10.96 -9.89 2.33
C TRP A 12 10.88 -8.42 2.76
N ASN A 13 10.79 -7.49 1.81
CA ASN A 13 10.55 -6.08 2.14
C ASN A 13 9.20 -5.89 2.87
N GLN A 14 8.15 -6.53 2.37
CA GLN A 14 6.83 -6.48 3.02
C GLN A 14 6.86 -7.12 4.42
N PHE A 15 7.55 -8.25 4.57
CA PHE A 15 7.78 -8.88 5.87
C PHE A 15 8.46 -7.91 6.85
N ALA A 16 9.53 -7.24 6.43
CA ALA A 16 10.27 -6.30 7.28
C ALA A 16 9.38 -5.13 7.76
N ILE A 17 8.52 -4.59 6.89
CA ILE A 17 7.57 -3.53 7.25
C ILE A 17 6.60 -4.02 8.33
N ILE A 18 5.98 -5.18 8.14
CA ILE A 18 4.98 -5.71 9.07
C ILE A 18 5.64 -6.15 10.38
N PHE A 19 6.83 -6.74 10.32
CA PHE A 19 7.61 -7.07 11.51
C PHE A 19 7.96 -5.82 12.33
N GLY A 20 8.43 -4.75 11.67
CA GLY A 20 8.69 -3.47 12.33
C GLY A 20 7.45 -2.89 13.01
N MET A 21 6.30 -2.97 12.34
CA MET A 21 5.01 -2.54 12.90
C MET A 21 4.64 -3.34 14.16
N LEU A 22 4.83 -4.65 14.14
CA LEU A 22 4.57 -5.51 15.30
C LEU A 22 5.50 -5.17 16.47
N VAL A 23 6.78 -4.90 16.20
CA VAL A 23 7.75 -4.46 17.23
C VAL A 23 7.28 -3.14 17.88
N VAL A 24 6.83 -2.16 17.08
CA VAL A 24 6.30 -0.89 17.59
C VAL A 24 5.06 -1.11 18.47
N TYR A 25 4.18 -2.03 18.12
CA TYR A 25 3.02 -2.36 18.96
C TYR A 25 3.44 -2.90 20.33
N PHE A 26 4.45 -3.78 20.39
CA PHE A 26 5.02 -4.26 21.65
C PHE A 26 5.66 -3.13 22.46
N VAL A 27 6.43 -2.27 21.83
CA VAL A 27 7.07 -1.12 22.49
C VAL A 27 6.00 -0.20 23.08
N ASN A 28 4.98 0.15 22.31
CA ASN A 28 3.89 1.02 22.76
C ASN A 28 3.12 0.39 23.94
N TYR A 29 2.87 -0.91 23.88
CA TYR A 29 2.24 -1.63 24.97
C TYR A 29 3.09 -1.60 26.25
N THR A 30 4.39 -1.89 26.16
CA THR A 30 5.30 -1.87 27.32
C THR A 30 5.43 -0.47 27.92
N ILE A 31 5.43 0.58 27.11
CA ILE A 31 5.42 1.96 27.58
C ILE A 31 4.09 2.26 28.29
N ALA A 32 2.96 1.81 27.74
CA ALA A 32 1.65 2.04 28.34
C ALA A 32 1.49 1.41 29.75
N LEU A 33 2.20 0.33 30.02
CA LEU A 33 2.21 -0.33 31.34
C LEU A 33 2.99 0.44 32.41
N GLN A 34 3.75 1.50 32.05
CA GLN A 34 4.59 2.24 33.02
C GLN A 34 3.80 3.27 33.82
N GLY A 35 2.55 3.58 33.47
CA GLY A 35 1.75 4.57 34.15
C GLY A 35 0.26 4.46 33.87
N ASP A 36 -0.51 5.34 34.51
CA ASP A 36 -1.95 5.43 34.34
C ASP A 36 -2.36 6.19 33.06
N ALA A 37 -3.66 6.29 32.81
CA ALA A 37 -4.21 6.99 31.67
C ALA A 37 -3.83 8.48 31.65
N ALA A 38 -3.71 9.12 32.81
CA ALA A 38 -3.30 10.53 32.92
C ALA A 38 -1.83 10.71 32.51
N TRP A 39 -0.96 9.85 33.00
CA TRP A 39 0.45 9.83 32.59
C TRP A 39 0.61 9.53 31.09
N LEU A 40 -0.15 8.57 30.58
CA LEU A 40 -0.12 8.20 29.17
C LEU A 40 -0.48 9.38 28.27
N ASN A 41 -1.52 10.15 28.63
CA ASN A 41 -1.99 11.32 27.90
C ASN A 41 -1.05 12.54 28.00
N THR A 42 -0.23 12.61 29.04
CA THR A 42 0.67 13.76 29.26
C THR A 42 2.10 13.52 28.82
N ILE A 43 2.66 12.36 29.13
CA ILE A 43 4.08 12.03 28.91
C ILE A 43 4.26 10.75 28.11
N GLY A 44 3.46 9.71 28.36
CA GLY A 44 3.66 8.37 27.81
C GLY A 44 3.68 8.33 26.28
N TRP A 45 2.80 9.09 25.62
CA TRP A 45 2.78 9.17 24.15
C TRP A 45 4.09 9.76 23.58
N ARG A 46 4.77 10.69 24.31
CA ARG A 46 6.05 11.22 23.88
C ARG A 46 7.15 10.15 23.90
N TRP A 47 7.13 9.26 24.87
CA TRP A 47 8.04 8.12 24.91
C TRP A 47 7.79 7.13 23.79
N MET A 48 6.52 6.91 23.41
CA MET A 48 6.19 6.10 22.26
C MET A 48 6.83 6.65 20.97
N PHE A 49 6.69 7.96 20.70
CA PHE A 49 7.37 8.59 19.58
C PHE A 49 8.90 8.61 19.74
N ALA A 50 9.42 8.88 20.92
CA ALA A 50 10.87 8.89 21.16
C ALA A 50 11.52 7.51 20.93
N SER A 51 10.79 6.42 21.15
CA SER A 51 11.30 5.08 20.91
C SER A 51 11.68 4.82 19.45
N GLU A 52 11.07 5.55 18.50
CA GLU A 52 11.39 5.44 17.06
C GLU A 52 12.78 5.99 16.70
N ILE A 53 13.40 6.79 17.60
CA ILE A 53 14.75 7.31 17.41
C ILE A 53 15.76 6.14 17.38
N ILE A 54 15.53 5.09 18.16
CA ILE A 54 16.45 3.94 18.25
C ILE A 54 16.60 3.25 16.88
N PRO A 55 15.53 2.73 16.24
CA PRO A 55 15.67 2.13 14.92
C PRO A 55 16.13 3.12 13.85
N ALA A 56 15.75 4.41 13.94
CA ALA A 56 16.19 5.42 12.99
C ALA A 56 17.71 5.64 13.05
N VAL A 57 18.29 5.74 14.25
CA VAL A 57 19.75 5.88 14.45
C VAL A 57 20.48 4.63 14.01
N LEU A 58 19.96 3.43 14.33
CA LEU A 58 20.53 2.18 13.86
C LEU A 58 20.52 2.11 12.33
N PHE A 59 19.40 2.43 11.69
CA PHE A 59 19.29 2.44 10.24
C PHE A 59 20.27 3.44 9.60
N LEU A 60 20.37 4.66 10.13
CA LEU A 60 21.33 5.67 9.65
C LEU A 60 22.77 5.16 9.79
N SER A 61 23.09 4.50 10.91
CA SER A 61 24.42 3.94 11.14
C SER A 61 24.76 2.82 10.15
N PHE A 62 23.80 1.90 9.92
CA PHE A 62 23.99 0.81 8.95
C PHE A 62 24.06 1.30 7.49
N LEU A 63 23.37 2.39 7.14
CA LEU A 63 23.47 2.99 5.82
C LEU A 63 24.90 3.40 5.44
N MET A 64 25.73 3.75 6.41
CA MET A 64 27.13 4.12 6.15
C MET A 64 27.97 2.93 5.66
N PHE A 65 27.53 1.70 5.91
CA PHE A 65 28.23 0.48 5.48
C PHE A 65 27.66 -0.11 4.18
N VAL A 66 26.52 0.39 3.70
CA VAL A 66 25.91 -0.11 2.46
C VAL A 66 26.64 0.49 1.25
N PRO A 67 27.18 -0.33 0.36
CA PRO A 67 27.83 0.17 -0.86
C PRO A 67 26.80 0.78 -1.79
N GLU A 68 27.27 1.71 -2.62
CA GLU A 68 26.46 2.29 -3.70
C GLU A 68 25.97 1.21 -4.67
N THR A 69 24.77 1.40 -5.21
CA THR A 69 24.20 0.42 -6.14
C THR A 69 25.02 0.31 -7.43
N PRO A 70 25.20 -0.88 -8.03
CA PRO A 70 25.94 -1.04 -9.28
C PRO A 70 25.44 -0.13 -10.41
N ARG A 71 24.12 0.03 -10.54
CA ARG A 71 23.50 0.95 -11.52
C ARG A 71 23.92 2.41 -11.32
N TYR A 72 23.93 2.88 -10.08
CA TYR A 72 24.37 4.24 -9.77
C TYR A 72 25.84 4.44 -10.07
N LEU A 73 26.70 3.44 -9.72
CA LEU A 73 28.12 3.48 -10.00
C LEU A 73 28.43 3.53 -11.49
N VAL A 74 27.72 2.72 -12.31
CA VAL A 74 27.83 2.77 -13.79
C VAL A 74 27.37 4.12 -14.34
N MET A 75 26.26 4.66 -13.86
CA MET A 75 25.77 5.98 -14.24
C MET A 75 26.79 7.10 -13.95
N ARG A 76 27.58 6.94 -12.87
CA ARG A 76 28.67 7.88 -12.50
C ARG A 76 30.01 7.56 -13.18
N GLY A 77 30.07 6.59 -14.09
CA GLY A 77 31.28 6.19 -14.79
C GLY A 77 32.26 5.35 -13.93
N ARG A 78 31.86 4.92 -12.73
CA ARG A 78 32.71 4.13 -11.79
C ARG A 78 32.54 2.63 -12.01
N THR A 79 32.80 2.17 -13.23
CA THR A 79 32.52 0.80 -13.70
C THR A 79 33.28 -0.26 -12.92
N GLU A 80 34.53 -0.01 -12.52
CA GLU A 80 35.35 -0.96 -11.73
C GLU A 80 34.75 -1.21 -10.34
N LYS A 81 34.26 -0.13 -9.68
CA LYS A 81 33.59 -0.27 -8.39
C LYS A 81 32.26 -1.01 -8.53
N ALA A 82 31.51 -0.78 -9.62
CA ALA A 82 30.30 -1.51 -9.91
C ALA A 82 30.55 -3.01 -10.08
N LEU A 83 31.62 -3.39 -10.81
CA LEU A 83 32.03 -4.78 -10.95
C LEU A 83 32.42 -5.40 -9.60
N GLY A 84 33.15 -4.66 -8.77
CA GLY A 84 33.53 -5.11 -7.42
C GLY A 84 32.29 -5.40 -6.55
N VAL A 85 31.26 -4.54 -6.58
CA VAL A 85 30.00 -4.79 -5.83
C VAL A 85 29.25 -6.00 -6.39
N LEU A 86 29.18 -6.15 -7.73
CA LEU A 86 28.53 -7.30 -8.36
C LEU A 86 29.23 -8.62 -8.05
N SER A 87 30.56 -8.65 -8.06
CA SER A 87 31.35 -9.85 -7.76
C SER A 87 31.28 -10.33 -6.30
N HIS A 88 30.79 -9.47 -5.37
CA HIS A 88 30.44 -9.88 -4.01
C HIS A 88 29.06 -10.54 -3.91
N LEU A 89 28.18 -10.30 -4.90
CA LEU A 89 26.79 -10.77 -4.89
C LEU A 89 26.57 -12.01 -5.77
N MET A 90 27.44 -12.24 -6.76
CA MET A 90 27.31 -13.31 -7.74
C MET A 90 28.67 -13.72 -8.28
N ASP A 91 28.73 -14.84 -9.01
CA ASP A 91 29.96 -15.32 -9.62
C ASP A 91 30.52 -14.31 -10.62
N GLN A 92 31.88 -14.32 -10.77
CA GLN A 92 32.57 -13.29 -11.56
C GLN A 92 32.17 -13.27 -13.04
N ALA A 93 31.78 -14.40 -13.61
CA ALA A 93 31.26 -14.49 -14.98
C ALA A 93 29.88 -13.85 -15.13
N ASP A 94 29.02 -14.03 -14.13
CA ASP A 94 27.68 -13.45 -14.10
C ASP A 94 27.72 -11.95 -13.78
N ALA A 95 28.64 -11.53 -12.91
CA ALA A 95 28.90 -10.12 -12.61
C ALA A 95 29.33 -9.31 -13.84
N GLY A 96 30.14 -9.91 -14.70
CA GLY A 96 30.54 -9.29 -15.98
C GLY A 96 29.36 -9.11 -16.94
N ARG A 97 28.51 -10.14 -17.07
CA ARG A 97 27.28 -10.08 -17.91
C ARG A 97 26.31 -9.04 -17.40
N GLU A 98 25.98 -9.07 -16.11
CA GLU A 98 25.06 -8.11 -15.48
C GLU A 98 25.59 -6.66 -15.62
N LEU A 99 26.90 -6.45 -15.49
CA LEU A 99 27.52 -5.13 -15.70
C LEU A 99 27.32 -4.63 -17.14
N GLU A 100 27.46 -5.52 -18.12
CA GLU A 100 27.28 -5.19 -19.52
C GLU A 100 25.80 -4.90 -19.85
N ASP A 101 24.88 -5.65 -19.27
CA ASP A 101 23.44 -5.41 -19.37
C ASP A 101 23.04 -4.07 -18.76
N ILE A 102 23.56 -3.74 -17.56
CA ILE A 102 23.39 -2.43 -16.94
C ILE A 102 23.92 -1.32 -17.85
N ARG A 103 25.12 -1.50 -18.42
CA ARG A 103 25.74 -0.51 -19.32
C ARG A 103 24.95 -0.31 -20.60
N ASN A 104 24.43 -1.39 -21.17
CA ASN A 104 23.62 -1.34 -22.37
C ASN A 104 22.24 -0.70 -22.10
N SER A 105 21.65 -0.93 -20.94
CA SER A 105 20.40 -0.28 -20.52
C SER A 105 20.52 1.25 -20.41
N PHE A 106 21.72 1.78 -20.21
CA PHE A 106 21.99 3.23 -20.23
C PHE A 106 22.31 3.76 -21.64
N LYS A 107 22.73 2.90 -22.58
CA LYS A 107 22.89 3.29 -24.00
C LYS A 107 21.57 3.36 -24.74
N GLU A 108 20.60 2.52 -24.37
CA GLU A 108 19.22 2.73 -24.78
C GLU A 108 18.75 4.04 -24.17
N LYS A 109 18.36 4.98 -25.04
CA LYS A 109 18.02 6.38 -24.74
C LYS A 109 17.42 6.52 -23.34
N ALA A 110 18.07 7.32 -22.49
CA ALA A 110 17.48 7.74 -21.21
C ALA A 110 16.02 8.15 -21.46
N PRO A 111 15.06 7.63 -20.67
CA PRO A 111 13.65 7.95 -20.85
C PRO A 111 13.51 9.46 -20.90
N SER A 112 13.01 9.95 -22.04
CA SER A 112 12.87 11.38 -22.26
C SER A 112 12.07 11.99 -21.12
N MET A 113 12.61 12.97 -20.41
CA MET A 113 11.90 13.71 -19.36
C MET A 113 10.73 14.54 -19.92
N LYS A 114 10.63 14.66 -21.26
CA LYS A 114 9.55 15.39 -21.94
C LYS A 114 8.13 14.93 -21.54
N PRO A 115 7.83 13.62 -21.38
CA PRO A 115 6.51 13.21 -20.91
C PRO A 115 6.18 13.73 -19.51
N TYR A 116 7.14 13.75 -18.59
CA TYR A 116 6.95 14.25 -17.23
C TYR A 116 6.69 15.75 -17.18
N PHE A 117 7.45 16.52 -17.95
CA PHE A 117 7.23 17.98 -18.09
C PHE A 117 5.90 18.28 -18.77
N ARG A 118 5.52 17.50 -19.77
CA ARG A 118 4.18 17.63 -20.40
C ARG A 118 3.07 17.28 -19.43
N PHE A 119 3.20 16.20 -18.65
CA PHE A 119 2.23 15.84 -17.64
C PHE A 119 2.08 16.96 -16.60
N MET A 120 3.18 17.41 -16.03
CA MET A 120 3.18 18.47 -15.00
C MET A 120 2.63 19.78 -15.54
N GLY A 121 3.01 20.17 -16.77
CA GLY A 121 2.46 21.35 -17.44
C GLY A 121 0.97 21.25 -17.71
N THR A 122 0.50 20.09 -18.18
CA THR A 122 -0.93 19.83 -18.43
C THR A 122 -1.72 19.83 -17.13
N TRP A 123 -1.21 19.18 -16.09
CA TRP A 123 -1.84 19.17 -14.78
C TRP A 123 -1.96 20.58 -14.19
N LEU A 124 -0.88 21.35 -14.23
CA LEU A 124 -0.88 22.73 -13.73
C LEU A 124 -1.87 23.60 -14.52
N ALA A 125 -1.92 23.48 -15.84
CA ALA A 125 -2.86 24.22 -16.68
C ALA A 125 -4.32 23.88 -16.37
N LEU A 126 -4.63 22.59 -16.22
CA LEU A 126 -5.96 22.10 -15.86
C LEU A 126 -6.36 22.52 -14.43
N PHE A 127 -5.39 22.50 -13.51
CA PHE A 127 -5.60 22.96 -12.14
C PHE A 127 -5.94 24.45 -12.10
N LEU A 128 -5.13 25.28 -12.74
CA LEU A 128 -5.32 26.74 -12.77
C LEU A 128 -6.65 27.11 -13.45
N ALA A 129 -6.99 26.46 -14.56
CA ALA A 129 -8.24 26.68 -15.27
C ALA A 129 -9.45 26.24 -14.42
N GLY A 130 -9.40 25.05 -13.83
CA GLY A 130 -10.46 24.52 -12.98
C GLY A 130 -10.67 25.34 -11.70
N TYR A 131 -9.57 25.72 -11.04
CA TYR A 131 -9.61 26.57 -9.86
C TYR A 131 -10.19 27.97 -10.19
N GLY A 132 -9.75 28.57 -11.28
CA GLY A 132 -10.26 29.87 -11.73
C GLY A 132 -11.76 29.85 -12.02
N LEU A 133 -12.25 28.82 -12.74
CA LEU A 133 -13.67 28.66 -13.05
C LEU A 133 -14.53 28.43 -11.81
N LEU A 134 -14.11 27.52 -10.91
CA LEU A 134 -14.84 27.19 -9.70
C LEU A 134 -14.85 28.35 -8.69
N SER A 135 -13.73 29.05 -8.56
CA SER A 135 -13.62 30.24 -7.73
C SER A 135 -14.49 31.39 -8.25
N TRP A 136 -14.49 31.61 -9.56
CA TRP A 136 -15.37 32.59 -10.20
C TRP A 136 -16.85 32.25 -10.00
N ALA A 137 -17.20 30.96 -10.00
CA ALA A 137 -18.56 30.48 -9.71
C ALA A 137 -18.93 30.53 -8.21
N GLY A 138 -18.05 31.05 -7.34
CA GLY A 138 -18.33 31.20 -5.90
C GLY A 138 -18.27 29.89 -5.11
N ASN A 139 -17.63 28.85 -5.64
CA ASN A 139 -17.52 27.56 -4.93
C ASN A 139 -16.44 27.64 -3.84
N THR A 140 -16.84 27.43 -2.58
CA THR A 140 -15.94 27.48 -1.40
C THR A 140 -14.90 26.36 -1.40
N ASN A 141 -15.17 25.23 -2.07
CA ASN A 141 -14.26 24.07 -2.18
C ASN A 141 -13.52 24.03 -3.52
N ALA A 142 -13.41 25.20 -4.21
CA ALA A 142 -12.84 25.31 -5.54
C ALA A 142 -11.40 24.74 -5.61
N LEU A 143 -10.57 24.94 -4.58
CA LEU A 143 -9.21 24.45 -4.51
C LEU A 143 -9.15 22.92 -4.53
N GLU A 144 -9.93 22.28 -3.67
CA GLU A 144 -9.92 20.82 -3.49
C GLU A 144 -10.49 20.10 -4.72
N ILE A 145 -11.60 20.60 -5.26
CA ILE A 145 -12.24 20.05 -6.45
C ILE A 145 -11.31 20.20 -7.66
N ALA A 146 -10.69 21.37 -7.84
CA ALA A 146 -9.78 21.62 -8.95
C ALA A 146 -8.52 20.76 -8.87
N LEU A 147 -7.95 20.56 -7.67
CA LEU A 147 -6.80 19.68 -7.44
C LEU A 147 -7.14 18.22 -7.83
N LEU A 148 -8.23 17.69 -7.32
CA LEU A 148 -8.65 16.32 -7.59
C LEU A 148 -9.00 16.11 -9.07
N ALA A 149 -9.84 16.98 -9.64
CA ALA A 149 -10.28 16.86 -11.03
C ALA A 149 -9.11 17.00 -12.01
N SER A 150 -8.25 18.01 -11.82
CA SER A 150 -7.10 18.23 -12.69
C SER A 150 -6.08 17.09 -12.61
N PHE A 151 -5.87 16.54 -11.43
CA PHE A 151 -5.00 15.38 -11.23
C PHE A 151 -5.55 14.14 -11.94
N CYS A 152 -6.85 13.82 -11.76
CA CYS A 152 -7.51 12.71 -12.45
C CYS A 152 -7.47 12.86 -13.97
N ILE A 153 -7.72 14.06 -14.51
CA ILE A 153 -7.68 14.32 -15.95
C ILE A 153 -6.24 14.23 -16.48
N ALA A 154 -5.27 14.79 -15.75
CA ALA A 154 -3.86 14.76 -16.15
C ALA A 154 -3.29 13.32 -16.16
N LEU A 155 -3.76 12.44 -15.28
CA LEU A 155 -3.42 11.02 -15.29
C LEU A 155 -3.82 10.31 -16.59
N LEU A 156 -4.84 10.80 -17.30
CA LEU A 156 -5.32 10.21 -18.54
C LEU A 156 -4.50 10.62 -19.78
N PHE A 157 -3.70 11.67 -19.69
CA PHE A 157 -3.05 12.30 -20.85
C PHE A 157 -1.77 11.61 -21.41
N PRO A 158 -0.89 10.96 -20.61
CA PRO A 158 0.39 10.41 -21.10
C PRO A 158 0.30 9.11 -21.92
N ILE A 159 -0.89 8.52 -22.11
CA ILE A 159 -1.02 7.08 -22.32
C ILE A 159 -1.68 6.71 -23.64
N ARG A 160 -1.39 7.42 -24.67
CA ARG A 160 -1.91 7.09 -26.01
C ARG A 160 -1.35 5.80 -26.63
N SER A 161 -0.22 5.28 -26.14
CA SER A 161 0.44 4.12 -26.78
C SER A 161 0.01 2.74 -26.26
N PHE A 162 -0.40 2.62 -24.98
CA PHE A 162 -0.81 1.34 -24.38
C PHE A 162 -2.27 1.29 -23.92
N GLY A 163 -3.04 2.34 -24.21
CA GLY A 163 -4.44 2.43 -23.78
C GLY A 163 -4.62 2.93 -22.33
N VAL A 164 -5.70 3.67 -22.12
CA VAL A 164 -6.10 4.19 -20.80
C VAL A 164 -6.40 3.07 -19.80
N LEU A 165 -6.77 1.89 -20.30
CA LEU A 165 -7.25 0.77 -19.50
C LEU A 165 -6.18 0.26 -18.50
N ILE A 166 -4.92 0.10 -18.95
CA ILE A 166 -3.86 -0.46 -18.11
C ILE A 166 -3.56 0.42 -16.88
N ILE A 167 -3.69 1.74 -17.04
CA ILE A 167 -3.48 2.69 -15.93
C ILE A 167 -4.67 2.72 -15.01
N LEU A 168 -5.88 2.74 -15.57
CA LEU A 168 -7.08 2.62 -14.76
C LEU A 168 -7.05 1.35 -13.93
N VAL A 169 -6.60 0.22 -14.49
CA VAL A 169 -6.42 -1.03 -13.74
C VAL A 169 -5.41 -0.84 -12.61
N GLY A 170 -4.25 -0.24 -12.85
CA GLY A 170 -3.24 0.00 -11.82
C GLY A 170 -3.70 0.96 -10.73
N VAL A 171 -4.33 2.07 -11.12
CA VAL A 171 -4.86 3.09 -10.18
C VAL A 171 -5.99 2.51 -9.34
N LEU A 172 -6.94 1.81 -9.97
CA LEU A 172 -8.05 1.18 -9.25
C LEU A 172 -7.59 0.05 -8.35
N LEU A 173 -6.63 -0.77 -8.79
CA LEU A 173 -6.04 -1.82 -7.98
C LEU A 173 -5.41 -1.26 -6.70
N SER A 174 -4.60 -0.20 -6.85
CA SER A 174 -3.96 0.52 -5.74
C SER A 174 -4.98 1.24 -4.86
N GLY A 175 -6.00 1.84 -5.45
CA GLY A 175 -7.10 2.49 -4.73
C GLY A 175 -7.92 1.50 -3.90
N PHE A 176 -8.35 0.38 -4.49
CA PHE A 176 -9.09 -0.64 -3.77
C PHE A 176 -8.30 -1.25 -2.62
N GLN A 177 -6.97 -1.40 -2.75
CA GLN A 177 -6.12 -1.86 -1.64
C GLN A 177 -6.30 -1.01 -0.38
N GLN A 178 -6.59 0.29 -0.53
CA GLN A 178 -6.81 1.20 0.58
C GLN A 178 -8.30 1.30 0.96
N PHE A 179 -9.18 1.35 -0.03
CA PHE A 179 -10.63 1.50 0.20
C PHE A 179 -11.27 0.30 0.92
N VAL A 180 -10.61 -0.87 0.93
CA VAL A 180 -11.05 -1.97 1.79
C VAL A 180 -10.84 -1.69 3.29
N GLY A 181 -10.11 -0.62 3.67
CA GLY A 181 -10.04 -0.12 5.04
C GLY A 181 -8.91 -0.70 5.90
N ILE A 182 -7.87 -1.31 5.31
CA ILE A 182 -6.79 -1.96 6.09
C ILE A 182 -6.08 -0.97 7.03
N ASN A 183 -5.78 0.23 6.55
CA ASN A 183 -5.08 1.21 7.37
C ASN A 183 -5.94 1.75 8.53
N VAL A 184 -7.26 1.73 8.39
CA VAL A 184 -8.15 2.01 9.50
C VAL A 184 -7.99 0.96 10.60
N VAL A 185 -8.00 -0.32 10.23
CA VAL A 185 -7.81 -1.41 11.20
C VAL A 185 -6.43 -1.33 11.86
N LEU A 186 -5.37 -1.02 11.12
CA LEU A 186 -4.01 -0.96 11.65
C LEU A 186 -3.72 0.29 12.48
N TYR A 187 -4.24 1.45 12.08
CA TYR A 187 -3.95 2.73 12.75
C TYR A 187 -4.88 3.00 13.91
N TYR A 188 -6.16 2.64 13.78
CA TYR A 188 -7.19 2.92 14.78
C TYR A 188 -7.60 1.69 15.60
N ALA A 189 -6.87 0.56 15.51
CA ALA A 189 -7.20 -0.66 16.26
C ALA A 189 -7.43 -0.40 17.76
N PRO A 190 -6.57 0.33 18.49
CA PRO A 190 -6.82 0.57 19.92
C PRO A 190 -8.10 1.37 20.17
N GLU A 191 -8.42 2.35 19.31
CA GLU A 191 -9.65 3.14 19.43
C GLU A 191 -10.88 2.29 19.15
N ILE A 192 -10.82 1.46 18.10
CA ILE A 192 -11.89 0.50 17.77
C ILE A 192 -12.12 -0.45 18.94
N PHE A 193 -11.06 -0.98 19.55
CA PHE A 193 -11.18 -1.88 20.69
C PHE A 193 -11.71 -1.19 21.95
N LYS A 194 -11.37 0.08 22.19
CA LYS A 194 -11.97 0.89 23.25
C LYS A 194 -13.47 1.09 23.03
N THR A 195 -13.88 1.37 21.79
CA THR A 195 -15.31 1.47 21.43
C THR A 195 -16.04 0.15 21.66
N MET A 196 -15.33 -0.98 21.55
CA MET A 196 -15.84 -2.31 21.92
C MET A 196 -15.87 -2.57 23.45
N GLY A 197 -15.42 -1.63 24.26
CA GLY A 197 -15.41 -1.72 25.73
C GLY A 197 -14.10 -2.20 26.34
N ALA A 198 -13.02 -2.33 25.56
CA ALA A 198 -11.72 -2.72 26.08
C ALA A 198 -11.06 -1.57 26.87
N ALA A 199 -10.43 -1.89 27.99
CA ALA A 199 -9.53 -0.96 28.68
C ALA A 199 -8.30 -0.63 27.79
N THR A 200 -7.60 0.47 28.06
CA THR A 200 -6.52 0.95 27.19
C THR A 200 -5.39 -0.07 27.02
N ASP A 201 -4.97 -0.74 28.08
CA ASP A 201 -3.97 -1.80 28.07
C ASP A 201 -4.44 -3.04 27.30
N ALA A 202 -5.69 -3.45 27.49
CA ALA A 202 -6.31 -4.54 26.74
C ALA A 202 -6.44 -4.21 25.25
N ALA A 203 -6.77 -2.95 24.88
CA ALA A 203 -6.87 -2.52 23.51
C ALA A 203 -5.50 -2.56 22.78
N LEU A 204 -4.43 -2.14 23.46
CA LEU A 204 -3.07 -2.24 22.93
C LEU A 204 -2.60 -3.70 22.81
N LEU A 205 -2.96 -4.55 23.75
CA LEU A 205 -2.67 -6.00 23.65
C LEU A 205 -3.39 -6.63 22.44
N GLN A 206 -4.66 -6.28 22.23
CA GLN A 206 -5.43 -6.75 21.07
C GLN A 206 -4.81 -6.27 19.74
N GLN A 207 -4.24 -5.06 19.72
CA GLN A 207 -3.50 -4.58 18.55
C GLN A 207 -2.25 -5.44 18.26
N ILE A 208 -1.55 -5.91 19.29
CA ILE A 208 -0.42 -6.86 19.12
C ILE A 208 -0.91 -8.16 18.48
N VAL A 209 -2.05 -8.68 18.90
CA VAL A 209 -2.64 -9.90 18.31
C VAL A 209 -2.97 -9.67 16.82
N VAL A 210 -3.57 -8.54 16.48
CA VAL A 210 -3.81 -8.16 15.07
C VAL A 210 -2.50 -8.11 14.28
N GLY A 211 -1.46 -7.50 14.83
CA GLY A 211 -0.13 -7.43 14.21
C GLY A 211 0.50 -8.81 14.03
N ALA A 212 0.39 -9.70 15.02
CA ALA A 212 0.91 -11.06 14.95
C ALA A 212 0.17 -11.89 13.86
N VAL A 213 -1.15 -11.77 13.77
CA VAL A 213 -1.93 -12.38 12.69
C VAL A 213 -1.50 -11.83 11.32
N ASN A 214 -1.37 -10.52 11.20
CA ASN A 214 -0.89 -9.88 9.96
C ASN A 214 0.46 -10.45 9.52
N LEU A 215 1.44 -10.53 10.43
CA LEU A 215 2.76 -11.08 10.16
C LEU A 215 2.70 -12.55 9.75
N SER A 216 1.99 -13.38 10.51
CA SER A 216 1.88 -14.83 10.29
C SER A 216 1.28 -15.13 8.91
N PHE A 217 0.18 -14.46 8.55
CA PHE A 217 -0.48 -14.67 7.27
C PHE A 217 0.28 -14.04 6.09
N THR A 218 1.08 -12.99 6.32
CA THR A 218 2.02 -12.48 5.30
C THR A 218 3.13 -13.49 5.00
N VAL A 219 3.66 -14.17 6.02
CA VAL A 219 4.63 -15.25 5.83
C VAL A 219 3.99 -16.40 5.03
N LEU A 220 2.77 -16.80 5.37
CA LEU A 220 2.02 -17.81 4.60
C LEU A 220 1.81 -17.37 3.14
N ALA A 221 1.53 -16.09 2.89
CA ALA A 221 1.35 -15.56 1.55
C ALA A 221 2.60 -15.74 0.68
N ILE A 222 3.81 -15.54 1.24
CA ILE A 222 5.09 -15.71 0.53
C ILE A 222 5.21 -17.12 -0.07
N PHE A 223 4.74 -18.14 0.67
CA PHE A 223 4.80 -19.53 0.22
C PHE A 223 3.63 -19.98 -0.64
N THR A 224 2.54 -19.24 -0.64
CA THR A 224 1.28 -19.66 -1.29
C THR A 224 0.98 -18.91 -2.59
N VAL A 225 1.51 -17.70 -2.76
CA VAL A 225 1.22 -16.84 -3.92
C VAL A 225 1.58 -17.50 -5.26
N ASP A 226 2.71 -18.20 -5.31
CA ASP A 226 3.15 -18.88 -6.52
C ASP A 226 2.40 -20.19 -6.80
N LYS A 227 1.77 -20.78 -5.76
CA LYS A 227 1.00 -22.03 -5.89
C LYS A 227 -0.42 -21.76 -6.37
N PHE A 228 -1.12 -20.79 -5.80
CA PHE A 228 -2.53 -20.51 -6.09
C PHE A 228 -2.76 -19.51 -7.21
N GLY A 229 -1.75 -18.69 -7.54
CA GLY A 229 -1.90 -17.58 -8.49
C GLY A 229 -2.36 -16.29 -7.83
N ARG A 230 -2.11 -15.18 -8.53
CA ARG A 230 -2.35 -13.84 -7.99
C ARG A 230 -3.82 -13.49 -7.95
N ARG A 231 -4.50 -13.71 -9.08
CA ARG A 231 -5.92 -13.34 -9.26
C ARG A 231 -6.86 -14.09 -8.31
N PRO A 232 -6.82 -15.45 -8.16
CA PRO A 232 -7.67 -16.17 -7.24
C PRO A 232 -7.45 -15.75 -5.77
N LEU A 233 -6.18 -15.57 -5.35
CA LEU A 233 -5.88 -15.12 -3.98
C LEU A 233 -6.47 -13.75 -3.68
N MET A 234 -6.41 -12.82 -4.62
CA MET A 234 -6.96 -11.48 -4.43
C MET A 234 -8.50 -11.49 -4.37
N ILE A 235 -9.16 -12.31 -5.21
CA ILE A 235 -10.63 -12.44 -5.16
C ILE A 235 -11.07 -13.05 -3.83
N ILE A 236 -10.48 -14.18 -3.44
CA ILE A 236 -10.83 -14.85 -2.17
C ILE A 236 -10.55 -13.92 -0.99
N GLY A 237 -9.39 -13.28 -0.95
CA GLY A 237 -9.06 -12.34 0.12
C GLY A 237 -10.01 -11.16 0.19
N ALA A 238 -10.40 -10.56 -0.94
CA ALA A 238 -11.39 -9.49 -0.98
C ALA A 238 -12.76 -9.94 -0.45
N LEU A 239 -13.22 -11.14 -0.80
CA LEU A 239 -14.48 -11.69 -0.28
C LEU A 239 -14.42 -11.98 1.22
N VAL A 240 -13.31 -12.55 1.71
CA VAL A 240 -13.10 -12.77 3.15
C VAL A 240 -13.11 -11.45 3.89
N MET A 241 -12.41 -10.44 3.40
CA MET A 241 -12.41 -9.10 3.99
C MET A 241 -13.81 -8.47 3.97
N ALA A 242 -14.53 -8.58 2.85
CA ALA A 242 -15.87 -8.03 2.71
C ALA A 242 -16.84 -8.63 3.72
N VAL A 243 -16.90 -9.96 3.81
CA VAL A 243 -17.78 -10.67 4.76
C VAL A 243 -17.43 -10.28 6.19
N SER A 244 -16.15 -10.27 6.53
CA SER A 244 -15.70 -9.91 7.90
C SER A 244 -16.11 -8.49 8.27
N MET A 245 -15.98 -7.51 7.35
CA MET A 245 -16.36 -6.11 7.59
C MET A 245 -17.87 -5.92 7.66
N LEU A 246 -18.64 -6.62 6.84
CA LEU A 246 -20.10 -6.58 6.91
C LEU A 246 -20.62 -7.14 8.24
N ILE A 247 -20.06 -8.27 8.70
CA ILE A 247 -20.39 -8.84 10.00
C ILE A 247 -19.97 -7.89 11.11
N LEU A 248 -18.75 -7.34 11.07
CA LEU A 248 -18.25 -6.40 12.07
C LEU A 248 -19.16 -5.16 12.17
N GLY A 249 -19.51 -4.54 11.04
CA GLY A 249 -20.47 -3.42 11.03
C GLY A 249 -21.81 -3.78 11.64
N THR A 250 -22.29 -5.01 11.40
CA THR A 250 -23.54 -5.51 11.98
C THR A 250 -23.43 -5.72 13.50
N THR A 251 -22.29 -6.20 14.02
CA THR A 251 -22.10 -6.34 15.49
C THR A 251 -22.08 -4.98 16.19
N PHE A 252 -21.52 -3.95 15.56
CA PHE A 252 -21.59 -2.56 16.07
C PHE A 252 -23.03 -2.04 16.03
N TYR A 253 -23.71 -2.19 14.91
CA TYR A 253 -25.10 -1.74 14.74
C TYR A 253 -26.05 -2.37 15.77
N THR A 254 -25.93 -3.67 15.99
CA THR A 254 -26.77 -4.42 16.96
C THR A 254 -26.28 -4.30 18.40
N ARG A 255 -25.20 -3.53 18.65
CA ARG A 255 -24.55 -3.41 19.97
C ARG A 255 -24.12 -4.75 20.59
N SER A 256 -23.90 -5.75 19.75
CA SER A 256 -23.43 -7.09 20.16
C SER A 256 -21.90 -7.24 20.04
N VAL A 257 -21.19 -6.14 20.32
CA VAL A 257 -19.73 -6.10 20.25
C VAL A 257 -19.09 -6.97 21.34
N GLY A 258 -18.00 -7.68 21.00
CA GLY A 258 -17.31 -8.57 21.92
C GLY A 258 -16.27 -9.45 21.21
N MET A 259 -16.06 -10.66 21.72
CA MET A 259 -15.09 -11.60 21.16
C MET A 259 -15.35 -11.91 19.68
N GLY A 260 -16.61 -11.99 19.26
CA GLY A 260 -16.97 -12.18 17.83
C GLY A 260 -16.48 -11.06 16.94
N SER A 261 -16.56 -9.81 17.39
CA SER A 261 -16.04 -8.65 16.65
C SER A 261 -14.53 -8.67 16.52
N LEU A 262 -13.80 -9.07 17.58
CA LEU A 262 -12.36 -9.29 17.54
C LEU A 262 -12.01 -10.37 16.51
N VAL A 263 -12.69 -11.52 16.53
CA VAL A 263 -12.47 -12.60 15.56
C VAL A 263 -12.71 -12.11 14.12
N CYS A 264 -13.75 -11.31 13.87
CA CYS A 264 -13.97 -10.72 12.54
C CYS A 264 -12.80 -9.81 12.10
N MET A 265 -12.25 -9.00 13.01
CA MET A 265 -11.07 -8.18 12.71
C MET A 265 -9.83 -9.03 12.40
N LEU A 266 -9.64 -10.13 13.12
CA LEU A 266 -8.51 -11.05 12.88
C LEU A 266 -8.66 -11.78 11.55
N ILE A 267 -9.86 -12.25 11.19
CA ILE A 267 -10.15 -12.87 9.89
C ILE A 267 -9.97 -11.87 8.76
N TYR A 268 -10.45 -10.65 8.93
CA TYR A 268 -10.22 -9.56 7.98
C TYR A 268 -8.73 -9.30 7.73
N THR A 269 -7.95 -9.18 8.82
CA THR A 269 -6.50 -8.93 8.75
C THR A 269 -5.78 -10.11 8.09
N ALA A 270 -6.15 -11.34 8.41
CA ALA A 270 -5.61 -12.54 7.78
C ALA A 270 -5.90 -12.57 6.27
N GLY A 271 -7.13 -12.25 5.88
CA GLY A 271 -7.53 -12.15 4.47
C GLY A 271 -6.71 -11.13 3.70
N PHE A 272 -6.49 -9.95 4.28
CA PHE A 272 -5.64 -8.92 3.68
C PHE A 272 -4.19 -9.37 3.57
N ALA A 273 -3.62 -9.90 4.66
CA ALA A 273 -2.23 -10.31 4.76
C ALA A 273 -1.87 -11.44 3.80
N MET A 274 -2.79 -12.37 3.55
CA MET A 274 -2.60 -13.45 2.57
C MET A 274 -2.73 -13.01 1.12
N SER A 275 -3.36 -11.87 0.85
CA SER A 275 -3.73 -11.49 -0.52
C SER A 275 -3.31 -10.06 -0.85
N TRP A 276 -4.14 -9.08 -0.52
CA TRP A 276 -4.00 -7.69 -0.95
C TRP A 276 -2.73 -7.00 -0.41
N GLY A 277 -2.19 -7.40 0.72
CA GLY A 277 -0.94 -6.86 1.25
C GLY A 277 0.24 -7.10 0.30
N PRO A 278 0.74 -8.33 0.19
CA PRO A 278 1.90 -8.63 -0.65
C PRO A 278 1.57 -8.76 -2.14
N VAL A 279 0.42 -9.39 -2.50
CA VAL A 279 0.12 -9.77 -3.88
C VAL A 279 -0.19 -8.57 -4.76
N CYS A 280 -0.78 -7.51 -4.21
CA CYS A 280 -1.05 -6.27 -4.96
C CYS A 280 0.23 -5.68 -5.55
N TRP A 281 1.31 -5.62 -4.78
CA TRP A 281 2.60 -5.10 -5.23
C TRP A 281 3.25 -5.97 -6.30
N VAL A 282 3.16 -7.30 -6.13
CA VAL A 282 3.65 -8.26 -7.12
C VAL A 282 2.88 -8.10 -8.41
N LEU A 283 1.56 -8.05 -8.34
CA LEU A 283 0.68 -7.91 -9.48
C LEU A 283 0.91 -6.59 -10.24
N LEU A 284 1.05 -5.46 -9.54
CA LEU A 284 1.42 -4.18 -10.14
C LEU A 284 2.76 -4.24 -10.89
N ALA A 285 3.74 -4.97 -10.35
CA ALA A 285 5.03 -5.13 -11.00
C ALA A 285 4.99 -6.06 -12.22
N GLU A 286 4.05 -7.01 -12.26
CA GLU A 286 3.91 -8.02 -13.33
C GLU A 286 2.98 -7.57 -14.46
N ILE A 287 1.96 -6.75 -14.17
CA ILE A 287 0.97 -6.30 -15.16
C ILE A 287 1.57 -5.31 -16.17
N PHE A 288 2.49 -4.44 -15.71
CA PHE A 288 2.94 -3.32 -16.54
C PHE A 288 4.08 -3.69 -17.47
N PRO A 289 4.01 -3.33 -18.77
CA PRO A 289 5.10 -3.44 -19.73
C PRO A 289 6.37 -2.73 -19.22
N ASN A 290 7.54 -3.28 -19.56
CA ASN A 290 8.83 -2.74 -19.14
C ASN A 290 9.02 -1.27 -19.52
N SER A 291 8.54 -0.89 -20.70
CA SER A 291 8.69 0.45 -21.30
C SER A 291 7.99 1.56 -20.50
N ILE A 292 6.86 1.26 -19.83
CA ILE A 292 6.07 2.25 -19.08
C ILE A 292 6.00 1.94 -17.58
N ARG A 293 6.54 0.80 -17.12
CA ARG A 293 6.39 0.29 -15.74
C ARG A 293 6.71 1.33 -14.68
N SER A 294 7.85 2.01 -14.78
CA SER A 294 8.27 2.98 -13.77
C SER A 294 7.28 4.14 -13.64
N THR A 295 6.76 4.63 -14.75
CA THR A 295 5.81 5.74 -14.79
C THR A 295 4.45 5.33 -14.23
N VAL A 296 3.91 4.20 -14.70
CA VAL A 296 2.59 3.73 -14.26
C VAL A 296 2.60 3.26 -12.82
N MET A 297 3.70 2.63 -12.38
CA MET A 297 3.90 2.27 -10.97
C MET A 297 3.91 3.52 -10.08
N SER A 298 4.60 4.58 -10.48
CA SER A 298 4.61 5.84 -9.71
C SER A 298 3.22 6.45 -9.60
N ILE A 299 2.42 6.41 -10.66
CA ILE A 299 1.03 6.88 -10.68
C ILE A 299 0.15 6.01 -9.76
N ALA A 300 0.27 4.70 -9.85
CA ALA A 300 -0.47 3.75 -9.04
C ALA A 300 -0.15 3.92 -7.54
N VAL A 301 1.13 4.11 -7.20
CA VAL A 301 1.57 4.37 -5.81
C VAL A 301 1.07 5.72 -5.32
N ALA A 302 1.10 6.77 -6.15
CA ALA A 302 0.53 8.07 -5.79
C ALA A 302 -0.98 7.95 -5.50
N ALA A 303 -1.72 7.26 -6.36
CA ALA A 303 -3.15 7.00 -6.15
C ALA A 303 -3.41 6.20 -4.86
N GLN A 304 -2.56 5.22 -4.55
CA GLN A 304 -2.63 4.45 -3.30
C GLN A 304 -2.49 5.35 -2.06
N TRP A 305 -1.50 6.24 -2.05
CA TRP A 305 -1.29 7.13 -0.89
C TRP A 305 -2.40 8.19 -0.75
N ILE A 306 -2.94 8.68 -1.88
CA ILE A 306 -4.12 9.56 -1.87
C ILE A 306 -5.33 8.81 -1.30
N ALA A 307 -5.58 7.58 -1.74
CA ALA A 307 -6.67 6.75 -1.22
C ALA A 307 -6.46 6.43 0.28
N ASN A 308 -5.22 6.13 0.71
CA ASN A 308 -4.89 5.96 2.12
C ASN A 308 -5.20 7.21 2.95
N PHE A 309 -4.79 8.38 2.46
CA PHE A 309 -5.12 9.65 3.13
C PHE A 309 -6.63 9.83 3.27
N LEU A 310 -7.38 9.64 2.18
CA LEU A 310 -8.84 9.79 2.19
C LEU A 310 -9.51 8.83 3.19
N VAL A 311 -9.12 7.56 3.18
CA VAL A 311 -9.69 6.53 4.09
C VAL A 311 -9.35 6.86 5.55
N SER A 312 -8.09 7.20 5.83
CA SER A 312 -7.64 7.50 7.20
C SER A 312 -8.24 8.80 7.74
N TRP A 313 -8.46 9.78 6.87
CA TRP A 313 -9.06 11.05 7.24
C TRP A 313 -10.57 10.97 7.42
N THR A 314 -11.27 10.23 6.55
CA THR A 314 -12.72 10.12 6.61
C THR A 314 -13.23 9.18 7.69
N PHE A 315 -12.44 8.19 8.12
CA PHE A 315 -12.86 7.25 9.16
C PHE A 315 -13.25 7.93 10.47
N PRO A 316 -12.42 8.81 11.09
CA PRO A 316 -12.84 9.51 12.31
C PRO A 316 -14.05 10.43 12.10
N MET A 317 -14.22 10.98 10.90
CA MET A 317 -15.42 11.78 10.59
C MET A 317 -16.68 10.94 10.56
N LEU A 318 -16.63 9.74 9.99
CA LEU A 318 -17.75 8.79 9.98
C LEU A 318 -18.03 8.26 11.38
N ASP A 319 -16.99 7.90 12.11
CA ASP A 319 -17.08 7.27 13.44
C ASP A 319 -17.56 8.24 14.53
N LYS A 320 -17.18 9.53 14.45
CA LYS A 320 -17.59 10.58 15.42
C LYS A 320 -18.78 11.42 14.99
N ASN A 321 -19.35 11.17 13.81
CA ASN A 321 -20.53 11.89 13.35
C ASN A 321 -21.74 11.49 14.18
N GLN A 322 -22.35 12.45 14.90
CA GLN A 322 -23.44 12.19 15.83
C GLN A 322 -24.65 11.53 15.13
N TYR A 323 -25.06 12.02 13.97
CA TYR A 323 -26.16 11.43 13.21
C TYR A 323 -25.89 9.97 12.81
N LEU A 324 -24.68 9.67 12.32
CA LEU A 324 -24.29 8.32 11.93
C LEU A 324 -24.16 7.38 13.15
N THR A 325 -23.61 7.89 14.25
CA THR A 325 -23.49 7.14 15.50
C THR A 325 -24.86 6.84 16.11
N ASP A 326 -25.76 7.82 16.16
CA ASP A 326 -27.12 7.63 16.68
C ASP A 326 -27.94 6.66 15.82
N THR A 327 -27.73 6.65 14.50
CA THR A 327 -28.48 5.82 13.56
C THR A 327 -27.87 4.43 13.38
N PHE A 328 -26.54 4.32 13.31
CA PHE A 328 -25.82 3.09 12.91
C PHE A 328 -24.83 2.57 13.96
N ASN A 329 -24.77 3.15 15.16
CA ASN A 329 -23.94 2.69 16.29
C ASN A 329 -22.48 2.37 15.88
N HIS A 330 -21.79 3.27 15.13
CA HIS A 330 -20.45 3.07 14.59
C HIS A 330 -20.33 2.00 13.48
N GLY A 331 -21.42 1.32 13.07
CA GLY A 331 -21.35 0.24 12.07
C GLY A 331 -21.13 0.71 10.62
N MET A 332 -21.49 1.97 10.31
CA MET A 332 -21.54 2.49 8.93
C MET A 332 -20.20 2.41 8.20
N ALA A 333 -19.10 2.78 8.84
CA ALA A 333 -17.77 2.76 8.22
C ALA A 333 -17.36 1.35 7.79
N TYR A 334 -17.62 0.35 8.63
CA TYR A 334 -17.28 -1.05 8.33
C TYR A 334 -18.13 -1.61 7.18
N TRP A 335 -19.41 -1.23 7.09
CA TRP A 335 -20.24 -1.62 5.95
C TRP A 335 -19.74 -1.01 4.64
N ILE A 336 -19.28 0.24 4.65
CA ILE A 336 -18.66 0.88 3.47
C ILE A 336 -17.45 0.07 3.03
N TYR A 337 -16.55 -0.30 3.96
CA TYR A 337 -15.36 -1.10 3.64
C TYR A 337 -15.73 -2.51 3.16
N GLY A 338 -16.78 -3.12 3.73
CA GLY A 338 -17.31 -4.40 3.26
C GLY A 338 -17.80 -4.34 1.81
N VAL A 339 -18.57 -3.30 1.45
CA VAL A 339 -19.02 -3.05 0.07
C VAL A 339 -17.83 -2.82 -0.85
N MET A 340 -16.84 -2.04 -0.43
CA MET A 340 -15.60 -1.83 -1.20
C MET A 340 -14.84 -3.15 -1.43
N GLY A 341 -14.85 -4.07 -0.46
CA GLY A 341 -14.29 -5.41 -0.63
C GLY A 341 -15.00 -6.23 -1.71
N ILE A 342 -16.34 -6.17 -1.78
CA ILE A 342 -17.12 -6.80 -2.85
C ILE A 342 -16.78 -6.18 -4.22
N LEU A 343 -16.74 -4.86 -4.30
CA LEU A 343 -16.39 -4.13 -5.52
C LEU A 343 -14.96 -4.46 -5.97
N ALA A 344 -14.03 -4.59 -5.03
CA ALA A 344 -12.65 -5.01 -5.29
C ALA A 344 -12.58 -6.42 -5.86
N ALA A 345 -13.34 -7.38 -5.31
CA ALA A 345 -13.42 -8.74 -5.85
C ALA A 345 -13.97 -8.78 -7.28
N LEU A 346 -15.06 -8.03 -7.55
CA LEU A 346 -15.65 -7.91 -8.87
C LEU A 346 -14.71 -7.24 -9.87
N PHE A 347 -13.98 -6.22 -9.43
CA PHE A 347 -12.98 -5.54 -10.24
C PHE A 347 -11.85 -6.48 -10.66
N ILE A 348 -11.26 -7.22 -9.70
CA ILE A 348 -10.22 -8.22 -10.00
C ILE A 348 -10.76 -9.29 -10.95
N TRP A 349 -11.96 -9.80 -10.67
CA TRP A 349 -12.57 -10.84 -11.51
C TRP A 349 -12.75 -10.41 -12.97
N LYS A 350 -13.14 -9.16 -13.19
CA LYS A 350 -13.48 -8.68 -14.54
C LYS A 350 -12.30 -8.10 -15.31
N PHE A 351 -11.42 -7.34 -14.64
CA PHE A 351 -10.44 -6.47 -15.29
C PHE A 351 -8.99 -6.90 -15.12
N VAL A 352 -8.68 -7.73 -14.13
CA VAL A 352 -7.30 -8.08 -13.82
C VAL A 352 -6.99 -9.47 -14.39
N PRO A 353 -5.99 -9.58 -15.29
CA PRO A 353 -5.56 -10.88 -15.81
C PRO A 353 -4.78 -11.68 -14.75
N GLU A 354 -4.75 -13.02 -14.91
CA GLU A 354 -3.85 -13.87 -14.15
C GLU A 354 -2.42 -13.73 -14.72
N THR A 355 -1.46 -13.48 -13.85
CA THR A 355 -0.05 -13.28 -14.23
C THR A 355 0.84 -14.49 -13.90
N LYS A 356 0.32 -15.47 -13.16
CA LYS A 356 1.06 -16.69 -12.81
C LYS A 356 1.59 -17.41 -14.04
N GLY A 357 2.92 -17.61 -14.08
CA GLY A 357 3.58 -18.36 -15.14
C GLY A 357 3.69 -17.64 -16.47
N LYS A 358 3.29 -16.36 -16.55
CA LYS A 358 3.41 -15.55 -17.77
C LYS A 358 4.68 -14.70 -17.73
N THR A 359 5.29 -14.56 -18.90
CA THR A 359 6.42 -13.63 -19.07
C THR A 359 5.92 -12.18 -19.17
N LEU A 360 6.81 -11.22 -19.01
CA LEU A 360 6.46 -9.79 -19.13
C LEU A 360 6.06 -9.44 -20.57
N GLU A 361 6.68 -10.10 -21.55
CA GLU A 361 6.41 -9.95 -22.97
C GLU A 361 5.01 -10.49 -23.34
N GLU A 362 4.59 -11.60 -22.74
CA GLU A 362 3.22 -12.12 -22.88
C GLU A 362 2.17 -11.20 -22.29
N MET A 363 2.51 -10.52 -21.18
CA MET A 363 1.63 -9.52 -20.56
C MET A 363 1.54 -8.24 -21.40
N GLU A 364 2.63 -7.84 -22.08
CA GLU A 364 2.61 -6.72 -23.03
C GLU A 364 1.64 -6.99 -24.17
N GLY A 365 1.71 -8.17 -24.80
CA GLY A 365 0.78 -8.61 -25.84
C GLY A 365 -0.69 -8.76 -25.41
N TYR A 366 -0.95 -8.88 -24.09
CA TYR A 366 -2.33 -8.88 -23.56
C TYR A 366 -2.97 -7.50 -23.64
N TRP A 367 -2.19 -6.42 -23.45
CA TRP A 367 -2.68 -5.05 -23.44
C TRP A 367 -2.70 -4.37 -24.81
N GLU A 368 -2.05 -4.95 -25.80
CA GLU A 368 -2.06 -4.48 -27.19
C GLU A 368 -3.32 -4.91 -27.97
N ARG A 369 -4.16 -5.75 -27.37
CA ARG A 369 -5.44 -6.19 -27.93
C ARG A 369 -6.58 -5.26 -27.50
#